data_3f18ae80dcde9076a941aaf809b4a115
#
_entry.id   3f18ae80dcde9076a941aaf809b4a115
#
_cell.length_a   1.000
_cell.length_b   1.000
_cell.length_c   1.000
_cell.angle_alpha   90.00
_cell.angle_beta   90.00
_cell.angle_gamma   90.00
#
_symmetry.space_group_name_H-M   'P 1'
#
loop_
_entity.id
_entity.type
_entity.pdbx_description
1 polymer ?
#
loop_
_entity_poly.entity_id
_entity_poly.type
_entity_poly.pdbx_seq_one_letter_code
_entity_poly.pdbx_strand_id
1 'polypeptide(L)'
;RPNTVLYGGLILVYLVLAGPGLYFFLKKTGKRQYLWGAICACSAVFVMLISLFGQSTRLKAPVLTYVREIWQYDTYQKDYINFCAQAPYNASYELYLDPSYDLVTYNRMDYMSNSTAQPETEDAEYEKTEISFGEQKNRAEISNQAAFALNEFGMQRMETLDEGEGLKGTFHFWDQKISGTVENKTGYDLESCVIAVPGYCALIGDIKNGETITLDGIEADSVRDFGNWSAAEDLPEIEKNYLDGVIYNHMPNRSDNCLFFGKLAGNDDTFQLDSGYEAYGISYYYQEVFVDMKEAGVVYCPYAQEYSGWDGGNTVSFEMGPNSGGIS
;
A
#
# COMPACT_ATOMS: atom_id res chain seq x y z
N ARG A 1 -7.49 -14.19 5.15
CA ARG A 1 -7.46 -14.36 6.63
C ARG A 1 -8.24 -15.62 7.02
N PRO A 2 -7.75 -16.44 7.95
CA PRO A 2 -8.50 -17.60 8.42
C PRO A 2 -9.82 -17.12 9.06
N ASN A 3 -10.91 -17.80 8.74
CA ASN A 3 -12.22 -17.45 9.28
C ASN A 3 -12.30 -17.87 10.76
N THR A 4 -11.89 -16.97 11.66
CA THR A 4 -11.87 -17.22 13.12
C THR A 4 -13.22 -17.61 13.69
N VAL A 5 -14.31 -17.11 13.11
CA VAL A 5 -15.70 -17.45 13.54
C VAL A 5 -16.01 -18.91 13.21
N LEU A 6 -15.60 -19.39 12.04
CA LEU A 6 -15.80 -20.79 11.63
C LEU A 6 -15.02 -21.74 12.54
N TYR A 7 -13.73 -21.46 12.79
CA TYR A 7 -12.91 -22.30 13.67
C TYR A 7 -13.36 -22.26 15.11
N GLY A 8 -13.76 -21.09 15.63
CA GLY A 8 -14.37 -20.93 16.96
C GLY A 8 -15.67 -21.73 17.09
N GLY A 9 -16.51 -21.69 16.07
CA GLY A 9 -17.75 -22.50 16.00
C GLY A 9 -17.49 -24.00 16.01
N LEU A 10 -16.51 -24.47 15.22
CA LEU A 10 -16.11 -25.88 15.20
C LEU A 10 -15.61 -26.36 16.56
N ILE A 11 -14.76 -25.58 17.23
CA ILE A 11 -14.27 -25.90 18.58
C ILE A 11 -15.42 -25.99 19.58
N LEU A 12 -16.37 -25.06 19.52
CA LEU A 12 -17.53 -25.05 20.41
C LEU A 12 -18.40 -26.29 20.18
N VAL A 13 -18.68 -26.64 18.92
CA VAL A 13 -19.41 -27.87 18.56
C VAL A 13 -18.68 -29.11 19.07
N TYR A 14 -17.35 -29.17 18.92
CA TYR A 14 -16.55 -30.26 19.45
C TYR A 14 -16.70 -30.38 20.97
N LEU A 15 -16.58 -29.30 21.71
CA LEU A 15 -16.70 -29.31 23.18
C LEU A 15 -18.07 -29.82 23.65
N VAL A 16 -19.14 -29.40 22.96
CA VAL A 16 -20.50 -29.85 23.27
C VAL A 16 -20.70 -31.33 22.92
N LEU A 17 -20.19 -31.79 21.79
CA LEU A 17 -20.31 -33.17 21.36
C LEU A 17 -19.42 -34.13 22.17
N ALA A 18 -18.13 -33.83 22.32
CA ALA A 18 -17.17 -34.70 23.01
C ALA A 18 -17.38 -34.76 24.53
N GLY A 19 -17.91 -33.69 25.13
CA GLY A 19 -18.19 -33.60 26.55
C GLY A 19 -19.60 -34.16 26.87
N PRO A 20 -20.58 -33.30 27.09
CA PRO A 20 -21.94 -33.69 27.52
C PRO A 20 -22.66 -34.56 26.49
N GLY A 21 -22.48 -34.29 25.20
CA GLY A 21 -23.18 -35.03 24.14
C GLY A 21 -22.89 -36.52 24.16
N LEU A 22 -21.60 -36.91 24.08
CA LEU A 22 -21.17 -38.31 24.14
C LEU A 22 -21.53 -38.95 25.50
N TYR A 23 -21.40 -38.23 26.59
CA TYR A 23 -21.76 -38.75 27.91
C TYR A 23 -23.26 -39.12 27.98
N PHE A 24 -24.16 -38.23 27.59
CA PHE A 24 -25.61 -38.50 27.61
C PHE A 24 -25.99 -39.59 26.63
N PHE A 25 -25.41 -39.60 25.42
CA PHE A 25 -25.66 -40.60 24.42
C PHE A 25 -25.27 -42.02 24.91
N LEU A 26 -24.03 -42.19 25.44
CA LEU A 26 -23.57 -43.48 25.97
C LEU A 26 -24.26 -43.89 27.26
N LYS A 27 -24.72 -42.92 28.06
CA LYS A 27 -25.58 -43.21 29.24
C LYS A 27 -26.91 -43.80 28.80
N LYS A 28 -27.57 -43.22 27.77
CA LYS A 28 -28.83 -43.71 27.26
C LYS A 28 -28.75 -45.09 26.65
N THR A 29 -27.61 -45.42 26.00
CA THR A 29 -27.39 -46.75 25.36
C THR A 29 -26.78 -47.77 26.32
N GLY A 30 -26.53 -47.46 27.58
CA GLY A 30 -25.97 -48.38 28.59
C GLY A 30 -24.49 -48.71 28.38
N LYS A 31 -23.78 -48.06 27.44
CA LYS A 31 -22.42 -48.39 27.01
C LYS A 31 -21.38 -47.41 27.58
N ARG A 32 -21.52 -47.00 28.83
CA ARG A 32 -20.61 -46.01 29.47
C ARG A 32 -19.12 -46.41 29.47
N GLN A 33 -18.81 -47.72 29.48
CA GLN A 33 -17.48 -48.24 29.48
C GLN A 33 -16.66 -47.83 28.23
N TYR A 34 -17.32 -47.50 27.12
CA TYR A 34 -16.67 -47.07 25.87
C TYR A 34 -16.48 -45.54 25.78
N LEU A 35 -16.75 -44.78 26.85
CA LEU A 35 -16.68 -43.31 26.82
C LEU A 35 -15.30 -42.79 26.34
N TRP A 36 -14.22 -43.34 26.87
CA TRP A 36 -12.88 -42.95 26.49
C TRP A 36 -12.57 -43.19 25.01
N GLY A 37 -12.93 -44.37 24.53
CA GLY A 37 -12.74 -44.70 23.10
C GLY A 37 -13.58 -43.81 22.18
N ALA A 38 -14.80 -43.48 22.60
CA ALA A 38 -15.68 -42.61 21.84
C ALA A 38 -15.16 -41.13 21.79
N ILE A 39 -14.57 -40.64 22.89
CA ILE A 39 -13.94 -39.33 22.91
C ILE A 39 -12.75 -39.31 21.96
N CYS A 40 -11.84 -40.31 22.01
CA CYS A 40 -10.71 -40.42 21.10
C CYS A 40 -11.17 -40.47 19.62
N ALA A 41 -12.17 -41.26 19.30
CA ALA A 41 -12.69 -41.33 17.95
C ALA A 41 -13.33 -40.00 17.49
N CYS A 42 -14.09 -39.33 18.34
CA CYS A 42 -14.63 -38.01 18.08
C CYS A 42 -13.51 -36.99 17.83
N SER A 43 -12.48 -36.95 18.67
CA SER A 43 -11.33 -36.06 18.52
C SER A 43 -10.59 -36.31 17.20
N ALA A 44 -10.37 -37.58 16.81
CA ALA A 44 -9.76 -37.90 15.53
C ALA A 44 -10.55 -37.37 14.33
N VAL A 45 -11.89 -37.51 14.37
CA VAL A 45 -12.77 -36.97 13.32
C VAL A 45 -12.67 -35.43 13.26
N PHE A 46 -12.68 -34.75 14.40
CA PHE A 46 -12.59 -33.28 14.43
C PHE A 46 -11.21 -32.79 13.97
N VAL A 47 -10.12 -33.47 14.35
CA VAL A 47 -8.77 -33.15 13.84
C VAL A 47 -8.71 -33.30 12.31
N MET A 48 -9.32 -34.36 11.77
CA MET A 48 -9.41 -34.55 10.33
C MET A 48 -10.20 -33.42 9.65
N LEU A 49 -11.37 -33.06 10.21
CA LEU A 49 -12.18 -31.95 9.69
C LEU A 49 -11.42 -30.62 9.71
N ILE A 50 -10.80 -30.27 10.85
CA ILE A 50 -10.01 -29.05 10.97
C ILE A 50 -8.84 -29.04 9.98
N SER A 51 -8.17 -30.20 9.79
CA SER A 51 -7.10 -30.34 8.82
C SER A 51 -7.58 -30.13 7.38
N LEU A 52 -8.72 -30.68 7.00
CA LEU A 52 -9.33 -30.51 5.67
C LEU A 52 -9.69 -29.05 5.42
N PHE A 53 -10.35 -28.39 6.38
CA PHE A 53 -10.65 -26.96 6.28
C PHE A 53 -9.39 -26.10 6.26
N GLY A 54 -8.39 -26.46 7.08
CA GLY A 54 -7.09 -25.77 7.10
C GLY A 54 -6.33 -25.89 5.78
N GLN A 55 -6.42 -27.03 5.07
CA GLN A 55 -5.78 -27.19 3.76
C GLN A 55 -6.40 -26.28 2.69
N SER A 56 -7.70 -26.01 2.75
CA SER A 56 -8.38 -25.14 1.80
C SER A 56 -8.02 -23.65 1.98
N THR A 57 -7.55 -23.26 3.17
CA THR A 57 -7.16 -21.89 3.51
C THR A 57 -5.65 -21.64 3.43
N ARG A 58 -4.84 -22.70 3.18
CA ARG A 58 -3.40 -22.55 3.00
C ARG A 58 -3.09 -22.02 1.61
N LEU A 59 -2.25 -21.01 1.56
CA LEU A 59 -1.61 -20.57 0.32
C LEU A 59 -0.86 -21.76 -0.28
N LYS A 60 -1.06 -22.01 -1.57
CA LYS A 60 -0.45 -23.14 -2.29
C LYS A 60 0.61 -22.70 -3.28
N ALA A 61 0.59 -21.44 -3.64
CA ALA A 61 1.50 -20.80 -4.57
C ALA A 61 2.15 -19.58 -3.93
N PRO A 62 3.26 -19.08 -4.46
CA PRO A 62 3.82 -17.80 -4.08
C PRO A 62 2.78 -16.68 -4.22
N VAL A 63 2.89 -15.69 -3.34
CA VAL A 63 2.05 -14.49 -3.32
C VAL A 63 2.93 -13.28 -3.51
N LEU A 64 2.50 -12.36 -4.34
CA LEU A 64 3.15 -11.08 -4.55
C LEU A 64 2.37 -10.00 -3.83
N THR A 65 3.08 -9.16 -3.07
CA THR A 65 2.50 -7.93 -2.54
C THR A 65 3.26 -6.75 -3.12
N TYR A 66 2.55 -5.74 -3.65
CA TYR A 66 3.21 -4.65 -4.36
C TYR A 66 2.64 -3.28 -4.03
N VAL A 67 3.47 -2.27 -4.24
CA VAL A 67 3.10 -0.86 -4.33
C VAL A 67 3.62 -0.36 -5.68
N ARG A 68 2.73 0.21 -6.48
CA ARG A 68 3.05 0.82 -7.76
C ARG A 68 2.83 2.32 -7.67
N GLU A 69 3.82 3.08 -8.11
CA GLU A 69 3.81 4.53 -8.12
C GLU A 69 4.05 5.04 -9.54
N ILE A 70 3.08 5.73 -10.11
CA ILE A 70 3.15 6.35 -11.42
C ILE A 70 3.39 7.83 -11.23
N TRP A 71 4.59 8.31 -11.52
CA TRP A 71 4.98 9.71 -11.41
C TRP A 71 4.96 10.37 -12.77
N GLN A 72 4.01 11.28 -12.97
CA GLN A 72 3.86 12.07 -14.17
C GLN A 72 4.71 13.34 -14.10
N TYR A 73 5.51 13.55 -15.14
CA TYR A 73 6.27 14.77 -15.40
C TYR A 73 5.80 15.40 -16.71
N ASP A 74 6.31 16.57 -17.07
CA ASP A 74 5.83 17.32 -18.24
C ASP A 74 5.91 16.53 -19.58
N THR A 75 6.98 15.75 -19.75
CA THR A 75 7.30 15.08 -21.02
C THR A 75 7.46 13.56 -20.91
N TYR A 76 7.44 13.04 -19.70
CA TYR A 76 7.61 11.61 -19.45
C TYR A 76 6.91 11.18 -18.19
N GLN A 77 6.66 9.89 -18.10
CA GLN A 77 6.11 9.21 -16.93
C GLN A 77 7.13 8.20 -16.41
N LYS A 78 7.27 8.11 -15.12
CA LYS A 78 8.00 7.04 -14.45
C LYS A 78 7.04 6.14 -13.71
N ASP A 79 7.15 4.86 -13.93
CA ASP A 79 6.37 3.82 -13.31
C ASP A 79 7.30 2.98 -12.42
N TYR A 80 7.13 3.08 -11.13
CA TYR A 80 7.88 2.33 -10.12
C TYR A 80 7.02 1.25 -9.51
N ILE A 81 7.54 0.04 -9.43
CA ILE A 81 6.89 -1.08 -8.79
C ILE A 81 7.84 -1.69 -7.77
N ASN A 82 7.50 -1.54 -6.50
CA ASN A 82 8.16 -2.26 -5.43
C ASN A 82 7.27 -3.43 -5.03
N PHE A 83 7.78 -4.65 -5.14
CA PHE A 83 7.01 -5.82 -4.78
C PHE A 83 7.83 -6.79 -3.93
N CYS A 84 7.13 -7.54 -3.10
CA CYS A 84 7.66 -8.60 -2.27
C CYS A 84 7.04 -9.93 -2.69
N ALA A 85 7.89 -10.91 -2.95
CA ALA A 85 7.50 -12.27 -3.25
C ALA A 85 7.71 -13.17 -2.03
N GLN A 86 6.69 -13.98 -1.70
CA GLN A 86 6.70 -14.91 -0.58
C GLN A 86 6.13 -16.24 -1.00
N ALA A 87 6.84 -17.35 -0.72
CA ALA A 87 6.31 -18.70 -0.93
C ALA A 87 5.91 -19.33 0.40
N PRO A 88 4.79 -20.06 0.47
CA PRO A 88 4.34 -20.73 1.70
C PRO A 88 5.05 -22.06 1.98
N TYR A 89 6.14 -22.35 1.30
CA TYR A 89 6.88 -23.62 1.37
C TYR A 89 8.38 -23.38 1.21
N ASN A 90 9.16 -24.33 1.71
CA ASN A 90 10.63 -24.36 1.52
C ASN A 90 10.92 -24.98 0.15
N ALA A 91 10.98 -24.19 -0.89
CA ALA A 91 11.33 -24.63 -2.22
C ALA A 91 11.75 -23.46 -3.10
N SER A 92 12.32 -23.80 -4.25
CA SER A 92 12.61 -22.82 -5.29
C SER A 92 11.34 -22.49 -6.07
N TYR A 93 11.24 -21.24 -6.53
CA TYR A 93 10.19 -20.78 -7.41
C TYR A 93 10.70 -19.73 -8.38
N GLU A 94 9.98 -19.53 -9.48
CA GLU A 94 10.36 -18.62 -10.54
C GLU A 94 9.32 -17.52 -10.70
N LEU A 95 9.79 -16.30 -10.94
CA LEU A 95 8.98 -15.18 -11.32
C LEU A 95 9.34 -14.77 -12.74
N TYR A 96 8.32 -14.53 -13.56
CA TYR A 96 8.46 -13.97 -14.88
C TYR A 96 7.93 -12.55 -14.88
N LEU A 97 8.76 -11.60 -15.27
CA LEU A 97 8.50 -10.17 -15.18
C LEU A 97 8.52 -9.54 -16.57
N ASP A 98 7.74 -8.50 -16.75
CA ASP A 98 7.66 -7.75 -18.01
C ASP A 98 9.04 -7.13 -18.33
N PRO A 99 9.62 -7.44 -19.51
CA PRO A 99 10.93 -6.95 -19.91
C PRO A 99 10.98 -5.45 -20.20
N SER A 100 9.83 -4.77 -20.30
CA SER A 100 9.76 -3.32 -20.45
C SER A 100 10.19 -2.57 -19.18
N TYR A 101 10.26 -3.26 -18.04
CA TYR A 101 10.74 -2.70 -16.80
C TYR A 101 12.21 -3.05 -16.56
N ASP A 102 12.98 -2.03 -16.18
CA ASP A 102 14.32 -2.22 -15.64
C ASP A 102 14.21 -2.72 -14.19
N LEU A 103 14.91 -3.78 -13.86
CA LEU A 103 15.03 -4.24 -12.48
C LEU A 103 16.10 -3.39 -11.76
N VAL A 104 15.68 -2.54 -10.83
CA VAL A 104 16.54 -1.53 -10.20
C VAL A 104 17.21 -2.07 -8.95
N THR A 105 16.46 -2.81 -8.15
CA THR A 105 16.96 -3.32 -6.87
C THR A 105 16.39 -4.70 -6.59
N TYR A 106 17.26 -5.52 -6.00
CA TYR A 106 16.85 -6.67 -5.22
C TYR A 106 17.38 -6.44 -3.82
N ASN A 107 16.50 -6.32 -2.86
CA ASN A 107 16.88 -6.14 -1.47
C ASN A 107 16.35 -7.30 -0.63
N ARG A 108 17.25 -7.94 0.07
CA ARG A 108 16.88 -8.87 1.12
C ARG A 108 16.87 -8.10 2.43
N MET A 109 15.72 -7.80 2.96
CA MET A 109 15.63 -7.26 4.31
C MET A 109 15.94 -8.35 5.33
N ASP A 110 17.18 -8.48 5.67
CA ASP A 110 17.61 -9.12 6.92
C ASP A 110 17.29 -8.14 8.08
N TYR A 111 16.05 -8.07 8.48
CA TYR A 111 15.59 -7.21 9.57
C TYR A 111 16.21 -7.57 10.94
N MET A 112 16.98 -8.65 11.03
CA MET A 112 17.50 -9.19 12.29
C MET A 112 19.02 -9.43 12.33
N SER A 113 19.77 -9.09 11.31
CA SER A 113 21.20 -9.37 11.33
C SER A 113 22.05 -8.12 11.20
N ASN A 114 22.30 -7.46 12.33
CA ASN A 114 23.50 -6.64 12.53
C ASN A 114 24.76 -7.54 12.69
N SER A 115 24.69 -8.80 12.26
CA SER A 115 25.80 -9.72 12.28
C SER A 115 26.37 -9.88 10.89
N THR A 116 27.54 -9.35 10.67
CA THR A 116 28.51 -9.71 9.64
C THR A 116 28.98 -11.17 9.78
N ALA A 117 28.13 -12.07 10.21
CA ALA A 117 28.44 -13.49 10.24
C ALA A 117 28.27 -14.06 8.84
N GLN A 118 29.36 -14.10 8.09
CA GLN A 118 29.48 -15.05 7.00
C GLN A 118 29.26 -16.46 7.58
N PRO A 119 28.39 -17.26 6.98
CA PRO A 119 28.25 -18.64 7.44
C PRO A 119 29.56 -19.38 7.21
N GLU A 120 30.16 -19.90 8.27
CA GLU A 120 31.44 -20.61 8.26
C GLU A 120 31.35 -22.08 7.79
N THR A 121 30.25 -22.46 7.13
CA THR A 121 30.11 -23.86 6.66
C THR A 121 30.03 -23.91 5.14
N GLU A 122 31.05 -24.50 4.53
CA GLU A 122 31.20 -24.71 3.08
C GLU A 122 30.09 -25.57 2.44
N ASP A 123 29.23 -26.24 3.21
CA ASP A 123 28.19 -27.16 2.75
C ASP A 123 26.74 -26.65 2.93
N ALA A 124 26.54 -25.41 3.32
CA ALA A 124 25.18 -24.87 3.38
C ALA A 124 24.70 -24.51 1.95
N GLU A 125 23.62 -25.13 1.50
CA GLU A 125 22.87 -24.66 0.32
C GLU A 125 22.37 -23.25 0.61
N TYR A 126 23.10 -22.27 0.10
CA TYR A 126 22.75 -20.85 0.31
C TYR A 126 21.46 -20.50 -0.42
N GLU A 127 20.65 -19.71 0.23
CA GLU A 127 19.57 -19.00 -0.43
C GLU A 127 20.15 -18.13 -1.56
N LYS A 128 19.61 -18.30 -2.75
CA LYS A 128 20.11 -17.66 -3.94
C LYS A 128 18.98 -17.09 -4.77
N THR A 129 19.17 -15.89 -5.26
CA THR A 129 18.31 -15.31 -6.29
C THR A 129 19.15 -15.05 -7.54
N GLU A 130 18.75 -15.66 -8.65
CA GLU A 130 19.34 -15.45 -9.97
C GLU A 130 18.37 -14.67 -10.84
N ILE A 131 18.84 -13.60 -11.47
CA ILE A 131 18.05 -12.78 -12.36
C ILE A 131 18.65 -12.88 -13.75
N SER A 132 17.83 -13.28 -14.73
CA SER A 132 18.18 -13.33 -16.13
C SER A 132 17.27 -12.43 -16.94
N PHE A 133 17.86 -11.60 -17.79
CA PHE A 133 17.18 -10.66 -18.64
C PHE A 133 16.97 -11.26 -20.04
N GLY A 134 15.77 -11.13 -20.58
CA GLY A 134 15.39 -11.63 -21.89
C GLY A 134 14.52 -10.66 -22.66
N GLU A 135 14.49 -10.78 -23.98
CA GLU A 135 13.70 -9.90 -24.84
C GLU A 135 12.18 -10.04 -24.64
N GLN A 136 11.71 -11.22 -24.26
CA GLN A 136 10.27 -11.49 -24.08
C GLN A 136 9.84 -11.45 -22.62
N LYS A 137 10.75 -11.78 -21.71
CA LYS A 137 10.49 -11.77 -20.26
C LYS A 137 11.79 -11.79 -19.47
N ASN A 138 11.80 -11.11 -18.35
CA ASN A 138 12.83 -11.25 -17.34
C ASN A 138 12.46 -12.40 -16.40
N ARG A 139 13.44 -13.17 -15.93
CA ARG A 139 13.23 -14.30 -15.03
C ARG A 139 14.03 -14.09 -13.75
N ALA A 140 13.35 -14.14 -12.63
CA ALA A 140 13.96 -14.22 -11.32
C ALA A 140 13.75 -15.64 -10.76
N GLU A 141 14.82 -16.38 -10.57
CA GLU A 141 14.82 -17.70 -9.92
C GLU A 141 15.25 -17.55 -8.47
N ILE A 142 14.36 -17.90 -7.56
CA ILE A 142 14.56 -17.78 -6.12
C ILE A 142 14.70 -19.19 -5.58
N SER A 143 15.90 -19.54 -5.08
CA SER A 143 16.27 -20.90 -4.68
C SER A 143 16.56 -20.98 -3.20
N ASN A 144 16.30 -22.16 -2.61
CA ASN A 144 16.62 -22.52 -1.22
C ASN A 144 16.08 -21.58 -0.16
N GLN A 145 14.91 -20.98 -0.43
CA GLN A 145 14.28 -20.03 0.49
C GLN A 145 13.48 -20.76 1.57
N ALA A 146 13.52 -20.20 2.78
CA ALA A 146 12.63 -20.61 3.85
C ALA A 146 11.17 -20.21 3.51
N ALA A 147 10.20 -21.00 4.00
CA ALA A 147 8.81 -20.62 3.85
C ALA A 147 8.54 -19.23 4.42
N PHE A 148 7.82 -18.41 3.65
CA PHE A 148 7.49 -17.01 3.97
C PHE A 148 8.69 -16.06 4.06
N ALA A 149 9.87 -16.44 3.53
CA ALA A 149 10.96 -15.49 3.38
C ALA A 149 10.54 -14.33 2.46
N LEU A 150 10.95 -13.11 2.84
CA LEU A 150 10.66 -11.90 2.10
C LEU A 150 11.71 -11.68 1.02
N ASN A 151 11.29 -11.65 -0.23
CA ASN A 151 12.14 -11.30 -1.37
C ASN A 151 11.60 -10.04 -2.01
N GLU A 152 12.30 -8.92 -1.81
CA GLU A 152 11.90 -7.60 -2.29
C GLU A 152 12.57 -7.26 -3.60
N PHE A 153 11.79 -6.79 -4.55
CA PHE A 153 12.23 -6.38 -5.87
C PHE A 153 11.73 -4.97 -6.16
N GLY A 154 12.58 -4.16 -6.79
CA GLY A 154 12.21 -2.87 -7.32
C GLY A 154 12.36 -2.85 -8.83
N MET A 155 11.32 -2.45 -9.53
CA MET A 155 11.31 -2.28 -10.98
C MET A 155 10.93 -0.86 -11.34
N GLN A 156 11.44 -0.39 -12.47
CA GLN A 156 11.04 0.91 -13.02
C GLN A 156 10.90 0.85 -14.53
N ARG A 157 10.02 1.70 -15.05
CA ARG A 157 9.86 1.96 -16.47
C ARG A 157 9.73 3.46 -16.68
N MET A 158 10.32 3.95 -17.77
CA MET A 158 10.15 5.34 -18.19
C MET A 158 9.51 5.36 -19.58
N GLU A 159 8.43 6.09 -19.70
CA GLU A 159 7.70 6.27 -20.95
C GLU A 159 7.64 7.74 -21.33
N THR A 160 7.85 8.06 -22.60
CA THR A 160 7.64 9.41 -23.13
C THR A 160 6.14 9.61 -23.34
N LEU A 161 5.65 10.76 -22.96
CA LEU A 161 4.24 11.10 -23.05
C LEU A 161 3.95 11.93 -24.29
N ASP A 162 2.74 11.77 -24.80
CA ASP A 162 2.23 12.64 -25.82
C ASP A 162 1.82 14.01 -25.24
N GLU A 163 1.84 15.05 -26.09
CA GLU A 163 1.47 16.38 -25.67
C GLU A 163 -0.01 16.41 -25.21
N GLY A 164 -0.23 16.84 -23.98
CA GLY A 164 -1.57 16.99 -23.42
C GLY A 164 -2.03 15.84 -22.53
N GLU A 165 -1.24 14.78 -22.37
CA GLU A 165 -1.51 13.72 -21.38
C GLU A 165 -1.29 14.22 -19.94
N GLY A 166 -1.86 13.47 -18.99
CA GLY A 166 -1.80 13.78 -17.56
C GLY A 166 -3.01 14.55 -17.05
N LEU A 167 -2.89 15.10 -15.86
CA LEU A 167 -3.92 15.96 -15.30
C LEU A 167 -3.75 17.38 -15.82
N LYS A 168 -4.84 17.98 -16.25
CA LYS A 168 -4.90 19.37 -16.71
C LYS A 168 -5.92 20.13 -15.89
N GLY A 169 -5.62 21.36 -15.55
CA GLY A 169 -6.57 22.15 -14.80
C GLY A 169 -6.01 23.44 -14.24
N THR A 170 -6.85 24.12 -13.51
CA THR A 170 -6.50 25.31 -12.75
C THR A 170 -6.90 25.08 -11.31
N PHE A 171 -6.01 25.42 -10.39
CA PHE A 171 -6.24 25.22 -8.97
C PHE A 171 -5.97 26.54 -8.26
N HIS A 172 -6.87 26.89 -7.34
CA HIS A 172 -6.76 28.05 -6.49
C HIS A 172 -6.98 27.61 -5.04
N PHE A 173 -6.08 27.97 -4.15
CA PHE A 173 -6.18 27.69 -2.72
C PHE A 173 -6.22 28.98 -1.92
N TRP A 174 -7.33 29.19 -1.21
CA TRP A 174 -7.51 30.31 -0.33
C TRP A 174 -8.47 29.97 0.82
N ASP A 175 -8.19 30.50 2.00
CA ASP A 175 -9.01 30.29 3.21
C ASP A 175 -9.34 28.80 3.47
N GLN A 176 -8.31 27.95 3.38
CA GLN A 176 -8.40 26.50 3.57
C GLN A 176 -9.39 25.81 2.59
N LYS A 177 -9.57 26.37 1.40
CA LYS A 177 -10.45 25.82 0.37
C LYS A 177 -9.74 25.75 -0.96
N ILE A 178 -10.02 24.67 -1.69
CA ILE A 178 -9.56 24.49 -3.06
C ILE A 178 -10.71 24.70 -4.02
N SER A 179 -10.46 25.50 -5.04
CA SER A 179 -11.39 25.80 -6.14
C SER A 179 -10.68 25.67 -7.47
N GLY A 180 -11.45 25.46 -8.54
CA GLY A 180 -10.89 25.39 -9.88
C GLY A 180 -11.49 24.28 -10.74
N THR A 181 -10.71 23.77 -11.68
CA THR A 181 -11.14 22.67 -12.56
C THR A 181 -10.00 21.68 -12.72
N VAL A 182 -10.34 20.41 -12.87
CA VAL A 182 -9.39 19.35 -13.20
C VAL A 182 -9.98 18.44 -14.26
N GLU A 183 -9.19 18.15 -15.31
CA GLU A 183 -9.48 17.20 -16.36
C GLU A 183 -8.49 16.04 -16.24
N ASN A 184 -9.00 14.81 -16.17
CA ASN A 184 -8.18 13.62 -16.10
C ASN A 184 -7.89 13.08 -17.50
N LYS A 185 -6.65 13.25 -17.97
CA LYS A 185 -6.11 12.68 -19.24
C LYS A 185 -4.95 11.73 -18.97
N THR A 186 -4.95 11.07 -17.82
CA THR A 186 -3.86 10.17 -17.40
C THR A 186 -3.90 8.80 -18.06
N GLY A 187 -5.02 8.45 -18.70
CA GLY A 187 -5.27 7.09 -19.18
C GLY A 187 -5.85 6.15 -18.12
N TYR A 188 -5.94 6.58 -16.86
CA TYR A 188 -6.42 5.79 -15.73
C TYR A 188 -7.67 6.39 -15.10
N ASP A 189 -8.59 5.54 -14.63
CA ASP A 189 -9.62 5.96 -13.70
C ASP A 189 -8.97 6.09 -12.32
N LEU A 190 -9.17 7.24 -11.67
CA LEU A 190 -8.56 7.55 -10.38
C LEU A 190 -9.62 7.62 -9.30
N GLU A 191 -9.36 6.99 -8.16
CA GLU A 191 -10.19 6.96 -6.96
C GLU A 191 -9.54 7.76 -5.84
N SER A 192 -10.36 8.34 -4.97
CA SER A 192 -9.91 9.06 -3.77
C SER A 192 -8.80 10.07 -4.05
N CYS A 193 -8.98 10.87 -5.11
CA CYS A 193 -7.99 11.86 -5.52
C CYS A 193 -7.82 12.95 -4.47
N VAL A 194 -6.58 13.36 -4.25
CA VAL A 194 -6.19 14.36 -3.26
C VAL A 194 -5.29 15.41 -3.89
N ILE A 195 -5.46 16.65 -3.49
CA ILE A 195 -4.51 17.74 -3.74
C ILE A 195 -3.85 18.12 -2.42
N ALA A 196 -2.53 17.95 -2.37
CA ALA A 196 -1.71 18.40 -1.27
C ALA A 196 -1.09 19.76 -1.59
N VAL A 197 -1.38 20.73 -0.76
CA VAL A 197 -0.79 22.07 -0.76
C VAL A 197 0.02 22.27 0.52
N PRO A 198 0.88 23.31 0.64
CA PRO A 198 1.64 23.51 1.86
C PRO A 198 0.77 23.48 3.13
N GLY A 199 0.94 22.42 3.94
CA GLY A 199 0.29 22.23 5.24
C GLY A 199 -1.15 21.74 5.21
N TYR A 200 -1.73 21.51 4.02
CA TYR A 200 -3.13 21.09 3.88
C TYR A 200 -3.29 20.04 2.79
N CYS A 201 -4.30 19.17 2.93
CA CYS A 201 -4.74 18.24 1.90
C CYS A 201 -6.25 18.33 1.71
N ALA A 202 -6.70 18.32 0.46
CA ALA A 202 -8.12 18.29 0.11
C ALA A 202 -8.46 17.02 -0.66
N LEU A 203 -9.45 16.28 -0.19
CA LEU A 203 -10.03 15.14 -0.92
C LEU A 203 -11.00 15.68 -1.97
N ILE A 204 -10.72 15.41 -3.24
CA ILE A 204 -11.54 15.90 -4.36
C ILE A 204 -12.43 14.79 -4.96
N GLY A 205 -12.27 13.53 -4.51
CA GLY A 205 -13.10 12.41 -4.93
C GLY A 205 -12.54 11.64 -6.13
N ASP A 206 -13.40 10.87 -6.77
CA ASP A 206 -13.04 10.02 -7.90
C ASP A 206 -13.12 10.81 -9.21
N ILE A 207 -12.18 10.55 -10.13
CA ILE A 207 -12.15 11.20 -11.45
C ILE A 207 -11.86 10.14 -12.52
N LYS A 208 -12.84 9.87 -13.37
CA LYS A 208 -12.66 8.92 -14.47
C LYS A 208 -11.77 9.49 -15.57
N ASN A 209 -11.13 8.60 -16.30
CA ASN A 209 -10.34 9.00 -17.46
C ASN A 209 -11.21 9.75 -18.49
N GLY A 210 -10.74 10.93 -18.93
CA GLY A 210 -11.46 11.85 -19.83
C GLY A 210 -12.51 12.73 -19.12
N GLU A 211 -12.72 12.58 -17.83
CA GLU A 211 -13.67 13.39 -17.05
C GLU A 211 -13.06 14.74 -16.68
N THR A 212 -13.93 15.77 -16.68
CA THR A 212 -13.60 17.09 -16.15
C THR A 212 -14.54 17.41 -14.99
N ILE A 213 -13.98 17.70 -13.83
CA ILE A 213 -14.73 18.10 -12.65
C ILE A 213 -14.43 19.56 -12.27
N THR A 214 -15.42 20.22 -11.64
CA THR A 214 -15.27 21.56 -11.07
C THR A 214 -15.15 21.44 -9.56
N LEU A 215 -14.13 22.09 -9.01
CA LEU A 215 -13.89 22.18 -7.59
C LEU A 215 -14.49 23.50 -7.09
N ASP A 216 -15.51 23.42 -6.25
CA ASP A 216 -16.22 24.59 -5.73
C ASP A 216 -16.00 24.73 -4.21
N GLY A 217 -14.85 25.27 -3.84
CA GLY A 217 -14.52 25.55 -2.44
C GLY A 217 -14.44 24.31 -1.55
N ILE A 218 -13.78 23.25 -2.03
CA ILE A 218 -13.58 22.03 -1.24
C ILE A 218 -12.70 22.33 -0.04
N GLU A 219 -13.17 22.00 1.15
CA GLU A 219 -12.43 22.19 2.40
C GLU A 219 -11.17 21.33 2.43
N ALA A 220 -10.06 21.91 2.87
CA ALA A 220 -8.78 21.25 3.02
C ALA A 220 -8.44 21.06 4.50
N ASP A 221 -8.11 19.85 4.86
CA ASP A 221 -7.70 19.49 6.21
C ASP A 221 -6.23 19.83 6.48
N SER A 222 -5.94 20.31 7.69
CA SER A 222 -4.56 20.51 8.11
C SER A 222 -3.87 19.17 8.35
N VAL A 223 -2.71 18.97 7.71
CA VAL A 223 -1.89 17.76 7.86
C VAL A 223 -0.76 17.92 8.89
N ARG A 224 -0.84 18.93 9.76
CA ARG A 224 0.15 19.12 10.85
C ARG A 224 0.14 17.97 11.87
N ASP A 225 -1.03 17.37 12.07
CA ASP A 225 -1.20 16.19 12.94
C ASP A 225 -1.34 14.94 12.04
N PHE A 226 -0.21 14.35 11.66
CA PHE A 226 -0.16 13.14 10.86
C PHE A 226 -1.12 12.06 11.42
N GLY A 227 -1.91 11.48 10.55
CA GLY A 227 -2.87 10.44 10.92
C GLY A 227 -4.28 10.92 11.26
N ASN A 228 -4.55 12.23 11.29
CA ASN A 228 -5.85 12.79 11.66
C ASN A 228 -6.56 13.56 10.53
N TRP A 229 -6.21 13.37 9.28
CA TRP A 229 -6.98 13.99 8.20
C TRP A 229 -8.25 13.19 7.91
N SER A 230 -9.38 13.90 7.83
CA SER A 230 -10.71 13.28 7.73
C SER A 230 -10.87 12.47 6.45
N ALA A 231 -10.21 12.89 5.37
CA ALA A 231 -10.19 12.17 4.10
C ALA A 231 -9.62 10.75 4.17
N ALA A 232 -8.83 10.44 5.19
CA ALA A 232 -8.22 9.12 5.37
C ALA A 232 -8.98 8.23 6.37
N GLU A 233 -10.04 8.72 7.03
CA GLU A 233 -10.74 7.94 8.06
C GLU A 233 -11.31 6.62 7.54
N ASP A 234 -11.82 6.62 6.31
CA ASP A 234 -12.45 5.46 5.67
C ASP A 234 -11.45 4.54 4.94
N LEU A 235 -10.17 4.94 4.85
CA LEU A 235 -9.15 4.13 4.18
C LEU A 235 -8.69 2.96 5.06
N PRO A 236 -8.33 1.81 4.45
CA PRO A 236 -7.64 0.74 5.15
C PRO A 236 -6.36 1.25 5.83
N GLU A 237 -6.06 0.76 7.03
CA GLU A 237 -4.90 1.22 7.82
C GLU A 237 -3.57 1.16 7.05
N ILE A 238 -3.42 0.16 6.18
CA ILE A 238 -2.21 0.01 5.34
C ILE A 238 -2.09 1.14 4.31
N GLU A 239 -3.21 1.53 3.67
CA GLU A 239 -3.23 2.64 2.71
C GLU A 239 -3.01 3.97 3.43
N LYS A 240 -3.62 4.15 4.59
CA LYS A 240 -3.43 5.32 5.43
C LYS A 240 -1.96 5.52 5.80
N ASN A 241 -1.31 4.49 6.33
CA ASN A 241 0.11 4.55 6.70
C ASN A 241 1.02 4.83 5.48
N TYR A 242 0.68 4.28 4.31
CA TYR A 242 1.40 4.56 3.08
C TYR A 242 1.26 6.03 2.67
N LEU A 243 0.03 6.56 2.64
CA LEU A 243 -0.24 7.95 2.28
C LEU A 243 0.35 8.94 3.28
N ASP A 244 0.33 8.63 4.57
CA ASP A 244 1.03 9.42 5.60
C ASP A 244 2.52 9.52 5.28
N GLY A 245 3.16 8.43 4.85
CA GLY A 245 4.54 8.42 4.41
C GLY A 245 4.78 9.26 3.15
N VAL A 246 3.88 9.17 2.16
CA VAL A 246 3.96 9.98 0.92
C VAL A 246 3.85 11.47 1.25
N ILE A 247 2.83 11.86 2.03
CA ILE A 247 2.62 13.25 2.42
C ILE A 247 3.83 13.77 3.21
N TYR A 248 4.35 12.99 4.15
CA TYR A 248 5.53 13.36 4.93
C TYR A 248 6.77 13.63 4.07
N ASN A 249 7.02 12.77 3.08
CA ASN A 249 8.23 12.86 2.26
C ASN A 249 8.10 13.88 1.10
N HIS A 250 6.88 14.10 0.62
CA HIS A 250 6.61 14.94 -0.56
C HIS A 250 5.73 16.15 -0.25
N MET A 251 5.61 16.52 1.03
CA MET A 251 4.81 17.70 1.41
C MET A 251 5.28 18.93 0.66
N PRO A 252 4.39 19.56 -0.12
CA PRO A 252 4.74 20.79 -0.83
C PRO A 252 5.12 21.90 0.14
N ASN A 253 6.08 22.71 -0.23
CA ASN A 253 6.51 23.88 0.53
C ASN A 253 6.28 25.19 -0.24
N ARG A 254 5.86 25.11 -1.50
CA ARG A 254 5.58 26.24 -2.39
C ARG A 254 4.42 25.89 -3.33
N SER A 255 3.81 26.92 -3.91
CA SER A 255 2.65 26.75 -4.81
C SER A 255 2.99 26.11 -6.16
N ASP A 256 4.27 26.12 -6.55
CA ASP A 256 4.75 25.56 -7.81
C ASP A 256 5.13 24.08 -7.73
N ASN A 257 5.03 23.46 -6.57
CA ASN A 257 5.28 22.04 -6.37
C ASN A 257 4.22 21.35 -5.52
N CYS A 258 2.98 21.83 -5.59
CA CYS A 258 1.85 21.12 -4.99
C CYS A 258 1.67 19.77 -5.64
N LEU A 259 1.20 18.78 -4.86
CA LEU A 259 1.09 17.41 -5.32
C LEU A 259 -0.37 17.01 -5.49
N PHE A 260 -0.70 16.53 -6.68
CA PHE A 260 -1.92 15.77 -6.90
C PHE A 260 -1.57 14.28 -6.83
N PHE A 261 -2.40 13.49 -6.18
CA PHE A 261 -2.31 12.04 -6.23
C PHE A 261 -3.70 11.39 -6.17
N GLY A 262 -3.81 10.21 -6.76
CA GLY A 262 -5.03 9.42 -6.75
C GLY A 262 -4.72 7.94 -6.87
N LYS A 263 -5.54 7.10 -6.28
CA LYS A 263 -5.43 5.65 -6.39
C LYS A 263 -5.97 5.21 -7.76
N LEU A 264 -5.27 4.31 -8.44
CA LEU A 264 -5.78 3.70 -9.66
C LEU A 264 -6.96 2.78 -9.32
N ALA A 265 -8.03 2.89 -10.08
CA ALA A 265 -9.16 1.96 -9.96
C ALA A 265 -8.75 0.55 -10.39
N GLY A 266 -9.06 -0.42 -9.54
CA GLY A 266 -8.77 -1.82 -9.80
C GLY A 266 -7.36 -2.27 -9.38
N ASN A 267 -7.07 -3.54 -9.66
CA ASN A 267 -5.78 -4.17 -9.39
C ASN A 267 -5.04 -4.35 -10.71
N ASP A 268 -3.84 -3.82 -10.81
CA ASP A 268 -3.01 -3.93 -12.01
C ASP A 268 -1.69 -4.64 -11.66
N ASP A 269 -1.66 -5.93 -11.94
CA ASP A 269 -0.53 -6.83 -11.74
C ASP A 269 0.15 -7.25 -13.05
N THR A 270 -0.04 -6.45 -14.12
CA THR A 270 0.49 -6.73 -15.47
C THR A 270 2.02 -6.80 -15.54
N PHE A 271 2.71 -6.35 -14.49
CA PHE A 271 4.17 -6.45 -14.39
C PHE A 271 4.68 -7.91 -14.26
N GLN A 272 3.83 -8.84 -13.82
CA GLN A 272 4.16 -10.26 -13.82
C GLN A 272 3.60 -10.94 -15.09
N LEU A 273 4.43 -11.75 -15.74
CA LEU A 273 4.06 -12.50 -16.92
C LEU A 273 4.05 -13.99 -16.62
N ASP A 274 3.00 -14.70 -17.03
CA ASP A 274 2.94 -16.18 -16.99
C ASP A 274 3.26 -16.84 -15.63
N SER A 275 3.45 -16.08 -14.56
CA SER A 275 3.78 -16.62 -13.23
C SER A 275 2.56 -17.29 -12.60
N GLY A 276 1.37 -16.79 -12.88
CA GLY A 276 0.10 -17.32 -12.35
C GLY A 276 -0.03 -17.19 -10.84
N TYR A 277 0.73 -16.28 -10.23
CA TYR A 277 0.69 -16.03 -8.80
C TYR A 277 -0.32 -14.95 -8.46
N GLU A 278 -0.96 -15.07 -7.31
CA GLU A 278 -1.86 -14.05 -6.81
C GLU A 278 -1.03 -12.82 -6.39
N ALA A 279 -1.41 -11.66 -6.91
CA ALA A 279 -0.80 -10.39 -6.57
C ALA A 279 -1.81 -9.49 -5.85
N TYR A 280 -1.37 -8.89 -4.76
CA TYR A 280 -2.15 -7.97 -3.95
C TYR A 280 -1.36 -6.68 -3.78
N GLY A 281 -1.94 -5.57 -4.14
CA GLY A 281 -1.23 -4.31 -4.03
C GLY A 281 -2.11 -3.10 -4.21
N ILE A 282 -1.45 -1.96 -4.21
CA ILE A 282 -2.04 -0.65 -4.43
C ILE A 282 -1.23 0.06 -5.51
N SER A 283 -1.93 0.82 -6.33
CA SER A 283 -1.32 1.62 -7.38
C SER A 283 -1.76 3.07 -7.22
N TYR A 284 -0.82 4.00 -7.22
CA TYR A 284 -1.08 5.42 -7.10
C TYR A 284 -0.47 6.18 -8.28
N TYR A 285 -1.21 7.19 -8.71
CA TYR A 285 -0.75 8.19 -9.67
C TYR A 285 -0.37 9.47 -8.93
N TYR A 286 0.73 10.09 -9.34
CA TYR A 286 1.28 11.32 -8.78
C TYR A 286 1.62 12.30 -9.88
N GLN A 287 1.27 13.56 -9.67
CA GLN A 287 1.68 14.66 -10.54
C GLN A 287 1.88 15.93 -9.74
N GLU A 288 2.99 16.63 -9.96
CA GLU A 288 3.16 17.98 -9.46
C GLU A 288 2.22 18.94 -10.22
N VAL A 289 1.51 19.79 -9.48
CA VAL A 289 0.56 20.74 -10.03
C VAL A 289 0.81 22.13 -9.45
N PHE A 290 0.58 23.14 -10.27
CA PHE A 290 0.61 24.51 -9.78
C PHE A 290 -0.73 24.90 -9.17
N VAL A 291 -0.70 25.47 -7.96
CA VAL A 291 -1.87 25.98 -7.26
C VAL A 291 -1.68 27.47 -7.00
N ASP A 292 -2.57 28.30 -7.53
CA ASP A 292 -2.55 29.73 -7.25
C ASP A 292 -2.99 30.00 -5.81
N MET A 293 -2.11 30.66 -5.04
CA MET A 293 -2.34 30.98 -3.61
C MET A 293 -2.45 32.50 -3.40
N LYS A 294 -2.90 33.23 -4.41
CA LYS A 294 -2.98 34.70 -4.35
C LYS A 294 -4.44 35.16 -4.41
N GLU A 295 -4.81 36.07 -3.53
CA GLU A 295 -6.07 36.76 -3.58
C GLU A 295 -5.87 38.26 -3.25
N ALA A 296 -6.41 39.12 -4.09
CA ALA A 296 -6.35 40.58 -3.92
C ALA A 296 -4.94 41.15 -3.68
N GLY A 297 -3.90 40.51 -4.26
CA GLY A 297 -2.49 40.90 -4.12
C GLY A 297 -1.80 40.37 -2.86
N VAL A 298 -2.48 39.54 -2.08
CA VAL A 298 -1.92 38.84 -0.90
C VAL A 298 -1.56 37.43 -1.29
N VAL A 299 -0.41 36.95 -0.82
CA VAL A 299 0.02 35.54 -1.01
C VAL A 299 -0.22 34.78 0.27
N TYR A 300 -0.96 33.68 0.18
CA TYR A 300 -1.14 32.78 1.31
C TYR A 300 0.14 31.96 1.53
N CYS A 301 0.68 32.01 2.74
CA CYS A 301 1.89 31.27 3.11
C CYS A 301 1.64 30.45 4.38
N PRO A 302 1.12 29.21 4.23
CA PRO A 302 0.72 28.38 5.37
C PRO A 302 1.87 27.91 6.26
N TYR A 303 3.11 28.00 5.78
CA TYR A 303 4.31 27.58 6.50
C TYR A 303 5.18 28.70 7.08
N ALA A 304 4.76 29.92 7.09
CA ALA A 304 5.53 30.91 7.83
C ALA A 304 5.50 30.52 9.32
N GLN A 305 6.37 29.63 9.72
CA GLN A 305 6.61 29.36 11.15
C GLN A 305 7.34 30.57 11.74
N GLU A 306 7.05 30.89 13.00
CA GLU A 306 7.96 31.69 13.80
C GLU A 306 9.32 30.98 13.84
N TYR A 307 10.21 31.36 12.97
CA TYR A 307 11.62 31.04 13.12
C TYR A 307 12.12 31.95 14.25
N SER A 308 12.06 31.49 15.48
CA SER A 308 12.87 32.02 16.55
C SER A 308 14.31 31.61 16.24
N GLY A 309 14.93 32.35 15.34
CA GLY A 309 16.36 32.20 15.04
C GLY A 309 17.13 32.49 16.32
N TRP A 310 17.98 31.60 16.67
CA TRP A 310 19.00 31.72 17.71
C TRP A 310 20.10 32.64 17.20
N ASP A 311 19.81 33.90 16.88
CA ASP A 311 20.81 34.91 16.64
C ASP A 311 20.27 36.29 17.04
N GLY A 312 20.75 36.72 18.19
CA GLY A 312 21.00 38.15 18.50
C GLY A 312 19.89 39.16 18.19
N GLY A 313 18.68 38.96 18.62
CA GLY A 313 17.85 40.12 18.93
C GLY A 313 16.91 40.69 17.86
N ASN A 314 16.73 40.05 16.72
CA ASN A 314 15.69 40.42 15.76
C ASN A 314 14.70 39.27 15.57
N THR A 315 13.62 39.26 16.33
CA THR A 315 12.46 38.40 16.10
C THR A 315 11.65 38.99 14.94
N VAL A 316 11.65 38.35 13.80
CA VAL A 316 10.68 38.64 12.74
C VAL A 316 9.48 37.74 13.02
N SER A 317 8.40 38.33 13.56
CA SER A 317 7.14 37.65 13.73
C SER A 317 6.29 37.81 12.47
N PHE A 318 5.88 36.71 11.87
CA PHE A 318 4.87 36.71 10.83
C PHE A 318 3.54 36.31 11.48
N GLU A 319 2.56 37.17 11.49
CA GLU A 319 1.20 36.81 11.86
C GLU A 319 0.54 36.03 10.73
N MET A 320 0.04 34.86 11.05
CA MET A 320 -0.58 33.94 10.11
C MET A 320 -2.03 33.70 10.44
N GLY A 321 -2.87 34.01 9.54
CA GLY A 321 -4.28 33.68 9.51
C GLY A 321 -4.83 33.94 8.12
N PRO A 322 -5.98 33.38 7.77
CA PRO A 322 -6.60 33.60 6.48
C PRO A 322 -6.84 35.08 6.15
N ASN A 323 -6.76 36.00 7.14
CA ASN A 323 -6.94 37.43 6.98
C ASN A 323 -5.73 38.28 7.38
N SER A 324 -4.56 37.71 7.69
CA SER A 324 -3.40 38.47 8.20
C SER A 324 -2.12 38.31 7.39
N GLY A 325 -2.11 37.58 6.31
CA GLY A 325 -0.91 37.26 5.55
C GLY A 325 -0.53 38.24 4.46
N GLY A 326 -0.32 39.49 4.79
CA GLY A 326 0.30 40.42 3.86
C GLY A 326 1.77 40.59 4.22
N ILE A 327 2.69 40.26 3.32
CA ILE A 327 4.07 40.77 3.38
C ILE A 327 4.00 42.17 2.77
N SER A 328 4.10 43.19 3.58
CA SER A 328 4.31 44.55 3.15
C SER A 328 5.79 44.84 2.95
#